data_fea17004fcfa50dd7b91b5af6b357a5e
#
_entry.id   fea17004fcfa50dd7b91b5af6b357a5e
#
_cell.length_a   1.000
_cell.length_b   1.000
_cell.length_c   1.000
_cell.angle_alpha   90.00
_cell.angle_beta   90.00
_cell.angle_gamma   90.00
#
_symmetry.space_group_name_H-M   'P 1'
#
loop_
_entity.id
_entity.type
_entity.pdbx_description
1 polymer ?
#
loop_
_entity_poly.entity_id
_entity_poly.type
_entity_poly.pdbx_seq_one_letter_code
_entity_poly.pdbx_strand_id
1 'polypeptide(L)'
;KKLAEEPADLLVFDFKTFSQQKTDETAPPAEKKRHAGTSIMEEMQLGLLDRNERYAANYFGGPCIQLIRRTIVVEHQLAFPEAIHQSEDALFNMQMLEYVKSVDFLHETLTTYRVWGMSSFQRFHADLPQQMEQVNQQFLTFGKVHHKGDFYWNAYEVWLMETYIRLLKRYFYHPNNPQSEAEKKRAWKALLTTCPSLKQLRRASWKKMYQSRKSYPLLLFFLLYCRCYALNRRVMEWLLRT
;
A
#
# COMPACT_ATOMS: atom_id res chain seq x y z
N LYS A 1 20.84 0.97 23.93
CA LYS A 1 20.68 0.14 25.15
C LYS A 1 19.59 -0.92 25.00
N LYS A 2 18.40 -0.59 24.50
CA LYS A 2 17.27 -1.53 24.33
C LYS A 2 17.48 -2.60 23.24
N LEU A 3 18.41 -2.39 22.31
CA LEU A 3 18.78 -3.35 21.26
C LEU A 3 19.76 -4.43 21.71
N ALA A 4 20.39 -4.27 22.90
CA ALA A 4 21.46 -5.16 23.35
C ALA A 4 20.98 -6.42 24.11
N GLU A 5 19.74 -6.45 24.55
CA GLU A 5 19.20 -7.51 25.44
C GLU A 5 18.42 -8.62 24.74
N GLU A 6 18.68 -9.02 23.58
CA GLU A 6 17.98 -9.94 22.65
C GLU A 6 17.33 -9.20 21.50
N PRO A 7 18.08 -8.83 20.49
CA PRO A 7 17.55 -8.09 19.35
C PRO A 7 16.54 -8.94 18.57
N ALA A 8 15.35 -8.38 18.33
CA ALA A 8 14.40 -8.96 17.38
C ALA A 8 14.99 -8.93 15.94
N ASP A 9 14.40 -9.68 15.05
CA ASP A 9 14.74 -9.65 13.63
C ASP A 9 14.30 -8.35 12.97
N LEU A 10 13.18 -7.80 13.45
CA LEU A 10 12.59 -6.55 12.99
C LEU A 10 12.24 -5.68 14.21
N LEU A 11 12.61 -4.41 14.18
CA LEU A 11 12.12 -3.40 15.10
C LEU A 11 11.31 -2.38 14.31
N VAL A 12 10.07 -2.17 14.69
CA VAL A 12 9.19 -1.12 14.15
C VAL A 12 9.02 -0.05 15.22
N PHE A 13 9.11 1.23 14.83
CA PHE A 13 9.00 2.37 15.75
C PHE A 13 8.11 3.46 15.17
N ASP A 14 7.69 4.38 16.03
CA ASP A 14 6.81 5.47 15.66
C ASP A 14 7.57 6.61 14.95
N PHE A 15 6.84 7.42 14.20
CA PHE A 15 7.34 8.63 13.56
C PHE A 15 6.38 9.80 13.83
N LYS A 16 6.90 10.99 13.72
CA LYS A 16 6.10 12.22 13.70
C LYS A 16 6.20 12.91 12.34
N THR A 17 5.15 13.61 11.98
CA THR A 17 5.18 14.47 10.78
C THR A 17 5.64 15.88 11.16
N PHE A 18 6.44 16.47 10.29
CA PHE A 18 6.84 17.86 10.39
C PHE A 18 6.34 18.60 9.14
N SER A 19 5.49 19.59 9.35
CA SER A 19 5.12 20.56 8.32
C SER A 19 5.58 21.95 8.78
N GLN A 20 5.85 22.85 7.84
CA GLN A 20 6.23 24.24 8.20
C GLN A 20 5.17 24.99 9.04
N GLN A 21 3.98 24.42 9.18
CA GLN A 21 2.85 25.06 9.86
C GLN A 21 2.45 24.42 11.19
N LYS A 22 2.87 23.17 11.50
CA LYS A 22 2.56 22.50 12.78
C LYS A 22 3.58 21.40 13.08
N THR A 23 4.05 21.37 14.31
CA THR A 23 4.62 20.18 14.96
C THR A 23 3.51 19.51 15.72
N ASP A 24 3.11 18.30 15.32
CA ASP A 24 2.23 17.48 16.16
C ASP A 24 3.05 16.98 17.36
N GLU A 25 2.63 17.38 18.55
CA GLU A 25 3.26 16.98 19.79
C GLU A 25 2.88 15.55 20.17
N THR A 26 3.90 14.81 20.38
CA THR A 26 4.18 13.54 21.02
C THR A 26 3.05 12.69 21.60
N ALA A 27 3.05 11.43 21.16
CA ALA A 27 2.46 10.29 21.83
C ALA A 27 3.09 9.99 23.21
N PRO A 28 2.36 9.33 24.13
CA PRO A 28 2.85 8.98 25.46
C PRO A 28 4.05 8.03 25.42
N PRO A 29 4.81 7.91 26.52
CA PRO A 29 6.05 7.15 26.56
C PRO A 29 5.80 5.66 26.25
N ALA A 30 6.75 5.14 25.53
CA ALA A 30 6.72 3.91 24.80
C ALA A 30 6.71 2.66 25.64
N GLU A 31 5.72 1.85 25.44
CA GLU A 31 5.74 0.43 25.78
C GLU A 31 6.38 -0.36 24.61
N LYS A 32 7.45 -1.12 24.92
CA LYS A 32 8.02 -2.06 23.96
C LYS A 32 7.24 -3.36 24.04
N LYS A 33 6.64 -3.77 22.92
CA LYS A 33 5.87 -5.00 22.84
C LYS A 33 6.51 -5.95 21.83
N ARG A 34 6.97 -7.10 22.34
CA ARG A 34 7.52 -8.15 21.48
C ARG A 34 6.44 -9.10 21.02
N HIS A 35 6.48 -9.40 19.74
CA HIS A 35 5.68 -10.45 19.11
C HIS A 35 6.60 -11.42 18.38
N ALA A 36 6.31 -12.71 18.46
CA ALA A 36 7.01 -13.77 17.76
C ALA A 36 6.00 -14.77 17.19
N GLY A 37 6.37 -15.41 16.10
CA GLY A 37 5.56 -16.41 15.44
C GLY A 37 4.99 -15.94 14.11
N THR A 38 4.59 -16.93 13.30
CA THR A 38 4.15 -16.70 11.92
C THR A 38 2.89 -15.86 11.81
N SER A 39 1.98 -15.95 12.79
CA SER A 39 0.69 -15.25 12.71
C SER A 39 0.83 -13.73 12.66
N ILE A 40 1.75 -13.14 13.46
CA ILE A 40 1.96 -11.69 13.44
C ILE A 40 2.60 -11.22 12.11
N MET A 41 3.49 -12.02 11.51
CA MET A 41 4.10 -11.71 10.23
C MET A 41 3.07 -11.76 9.09
N GLU A 42 2.18 -12.76 9.13
CA GLU A 42 1.05 -12.83 8.21
C GLU A 42 0.12 -11.62 8.36
N GLU A 43 -0.24 -11.22 9.58
CA GLU A 43 -1.03 -10.01 9.81
C GLU A 43 -0.35 -8.75 9.27
N MET A 44 0.98 -8.62 9.45
CA MET A 44 1.75 -7.52 8.88
C MET A 44 1.72 -7.55 7.35
N GLN A 45 1.85 -8.72 6.72
CA GLN A 45 1.72 -8.88 5.26
C GLN A 45 0.32 -8.50 4.77
N LEU A 46 -0.72 -8.91 5.47
CA LEU A 46 -2.10 -8.52 5.16
C LEU A 46 -2.29 -7.01 5.27
N GLY A 47 -1.69 -6.38 6.29
CA GLY A 47 -1.71 -4.93 6.48
C GLY A 47 -1.04 -4.13 5.35
N LEU A 48 -0.06 -4.71 4.65
CA LEU A 48 0.54 -4.09 3.45
C LEU A 48 -0.45 -4.01 2.29
N LEU A 49 -1.33 -5.00 2.16
CA LEU A 49 -2.32 -5.11 1.08
C LEU A 49 -3.65 -4.44 1.44
N ASP A 50 -4.09 -4.60 2.67
CA ASP A 50 -5.34 -4.04 3.19
C ASP A 50 -5.05 -3.19 4.42
N ARG A 51 -4.96 -1.88 4.22
CA ARG A 51 -4.67 -0.89 5.28
C ARG A 51 -5.87 -0.62 6.21
N ASN A 52 -6.74 -1.60 6.40
CA ASN A 52 -7.77 -1.50 7.41
C ASN A 52 -7.17 -1.82 8.80
N GLU A 53 -7.65 -1.14 9.83
CA GLU A 53 -7.24 -1.25 11.23
C GLU A 53 -7.39 -2.67 11.86
N ARG A 54 -7.67 -3.68 11.02
CA ARG A 54 -7.87 -5.08 11.45
C ARG A 54 -6.57 -5.86 11.65
N TYR A 55 -5.50 -5.42 11.00
CA TYR A 55 -4.22 -6.12 11.00
C TYR A 55 -3.21 -5.32 11.78
N ALA A 56 -2.27 -6.01 12.42
CA ALA A 56 -1.25 -5.53 13.35
C ALA A 56 -1.09 -4.00 13.33
N ALA A 57 -1.72 -3.38 14.30
CA ALA A 57 -1.96 -1.96 14.36
C ALA A 57 -0.75 -1.16 13.89
N ASN A 58 -0.97 -0.30 12.92
CA ASN A 58 -0.04 0.72 12.45
C ASN A 58 1.18 0.27 11.61
N TYR A 59 1.32 -1.01 11.20
CA TYR A 59 2.36 -1.37 10.28
C TYR A 59 1.95 -1.07 8.83
N PHE A 60 2.49 -0.02 8.25
CA PHE A 60 2.24 0.37 6.84
C PHE A 60 3.46 0.18 5.93
N GLY A 61 4.52 -0.49 6.44
CA GLY A 61 5.67 -0.90 5.64
C GLY A 61 6.59 0.23 5.19
N GLY A 62 6.59 1.37 5.88
CA GLY A 62 7.51 2.47 5.56
C GLY A 62 8.96 2.11 5.92
N PRO A 63 9.93 2.17 5.00
CA PRO A 63 11.32 1.78 5.30
C PRO A 63 12.00 2.68 6.33
N CYS A 64 11.47 3.89 6.53
CA CYS A 64 12.02 4.87 7.47
C CYS A 64 11.63 4.65 8.95
N ILE A 65 10.77 3.67 9.23
CA ILE A 65 10.21 3.40 10.56
C ILE A 65 10.56 2.02 11.09
N GLN A 66 11.59 1.40 10.53
CA GLN A 66 11.98 0.04 10.89
C GLN A 66 13.49 -0.17 10.84
N LEU A 67 13.98 -1.08 11.67
CA LEU A 67 15.32 -1.64 11.60
C LEU A 67 15.22 -3.14 11.38
N ILE A 68 15.92 -3.64 10.39
CA ILE A 68 15.91 -5.03 9.98
C ILE A 68 17.26 -5.64 10.32
N ARG A 69 17.27 -6.86 10.83
CA ARG A 69 18.51 -7.62 11.02
C ARG A 69 19.22 -7.80 9.67
N ARG A 70 20.44 -7.26 9.55
CA ARG A 70 21.18 -7.22 8.29
C ARG A 70 21.37 -8.61 7.66
N THR A 71 21.56 -9.66 8.47
CA THR A 71 21.75 -11.03 7.97
C THR A 71 20.55 -11.50 7.15
N ILE A 72 19.32 -11.18 7.53
CA ILE A 72 18.12 -11.51 6.77
C ILE A 72 18.17 -10.91 5.37
N VAL A 73 18.54 -9.63 5.27
CA VAL A 73 18.65 -8.95 3.97
C VAL A 73 19.71 -9.59 3.07
N VAL A 74 20.88 -9.91 3.65
CA VAL A 74 22.02 -10.44 2.90
C VAL A 74 21.82 -11.91 2.50
N GLU A 75 21.42 -12.76 3.44
CA GLU A 75 21.27 -14.20 3.22
C GLU A 75 20.14 -14.52 2.23
N HIS A 76 19.07 -13.75 2.26
CA HIS A 76 17.93 -13.92 1.36
C HIS A 76 17.98 -12.99 0.13
N GLN A 77 19.07 -12.25 -0.06
CA GLN A 77 19.31 -11.37 -1.21
C GLN A 77 18.14 -10.39 -1.45
N LEU A 78 17.56 -9.88 -0.34
CA LEU A 78 16.43 -8.96 -0.42
C LEU A 78 16.90 -7.61 -0.97
N ALA A 79 16.19 -7.11 -1.98
CA ALA A 79 16.47 -5.82 -2.61
C ALA A 79 15.19 -5.09 -2.98
N PHE A 80 15.27 -3.77 -3.00
CA PHE A 80 14.20 -2.97 -3.59
C PHE A 80 14.21 -3.16 -5.12
N PRO A 81 13.04 -3.32 -5.75
CA PRO A 81 12.97 -3.46 -7.21
C PRO A 81 13.36 -2.15 -7.89
N GLU A 82 14.50 -2.12 -8.61
CA GLU A 82 15.05 -0.91 -9.22
C GLU A 82 14.12 -0.24 -10.25
N ALA A 83 13.32 -1.04 -10.96
CA ALA A 83 12.41 -0.55 -12.00
C ALA A 83 11.06 -0.03 -11.45
N ILE A 84 10.80 -0.17 -10.16
CA ILE A 84 9.52 0.20 -9.53
C ILE A 84 9.79 1.32 -8.53
N HIS A 85 9.16 2.48 -8.74
CA HIS A 85 9.28 3.66 -7.89
C HIS A 85 7.98 4.00 -7.15
N GLN A 86 7.02 3.07 -7.16
CA GLN A 86 5.72 3.21 -6.51
C GLN A 86 5.38 1.91 -5.80
N SER A 87 5.31 1.95 -4.46
CA SER A 87 5.05 0.77 -3.60
C SER A 87 6.16 -0.29 -3.65
N GLU A 88 7.39 0.11 -4.00
CA GLU A 88 8.61 -0.70 -3.91
C GLU A 88 8.88 -1.15 -2.47
N ASP A 89 8.53 -0.29 -1.52
CA ASP A 89 8.60 -0.55 -0.08
C ASP A 89 7.66 -1.68 0.34
N ALA A 90 6.45 -1.69 -0.16
CA ALA A 90 5.49 -2.75 0.14
C ALA A 90 5.93 -4.10 -0.43
N LEU A 91 6.52 -4.11 -1.63
CA LEU A 91 7.09 -5.33 -2.23
C LEU A 91 8.28 -5.87 -1.44
N PHE A 92 9.20 -4.99 -1.06
CA PHE A 92 10.35 -5.36 -0.22
C PHE A 92 9.90 -5.93 1.12
N ASN A 93 8.99 -5.24 1.81
CA ASN A 93 8.50 -5.68 3.11
C ASN A 93 7.69 -6.98 3.03
N MET A 94 6.91 -7.19 1.98
CA MET A 94 6.20 -8.44 1.76
C MET A 94 7.15 -9.64 1.72
N GLN A 95 8.27 -9.52 0.99
CA GLN A 95 9.28 -10.56 0.91
C GLN A 95 10.06 -10.72 2.22
N MET A 96 10.46 -9.61 2.84
CA MET A 96 11.22 -9.59 4.09
C MET A 96 10.46 -10.32 5.23
N LEU A 97 9.16 -10.12 5.33
CA LEU A 97 8.32 -10.72 6.37
C LEU A 97 8.21 -12.26 6.28
N GLU A 98 8.60 -12.89 5.15
CA GLU A 98 8.71 -14.35 5.07
C GLU A 98 9.87 -14.92 5.90
N TYR A 99 10.88 -14.11 6.17
CA TYR A 99 12.11 -14.53 6.84
C TYR A 99 12.25 -14.00 8.25
N VAL A 100 11.46 -13.02 8.63
CA VAL A 100 11.40 -12.46 9.99
C VAL A 100 10.68 -13.43 10.92
N LYS A 101 11.27 -13.73 12.08
CA LYS A 101 10.71 -14.62 13.11
C LYS A 101 10.22 -13.87 14.34
N SER A 102 10.73 -12.66 14.56
CA SER A 102 10.39 -11.84 15.73
C SER A 102 10.34 -10.36 15.35
N VAL A 103 9.36 -9.65 15.89
CA VAL A 103 9.21 -8.20 15.75
C VAL A 103 9.02 -7.55 17.11
N ASP A 104 9.73 -6.44 17.33
CA ASP A 104 9.52 -5.54 18.44
C ASP A 104 8.80 -4.29 17.91
N PHE A 105 7.67 -3.94 18.50
CA PHE A 105 7.03 -2.64 18.32
C PHE A 105 7.48 -1.71 19.46
N LEU A 106 8.14 -0.62 19.08
CA LEU A 106 8.61 0.40 19.99
C LEU A 106 7.78 1.68 19.80
N HIS A 107 6.91 1.97 20.72
CA HIS A 107 6.11 3.20 20.71
C HIS A 107 6.97 4.40 21.14
N GLU A 108 8.02 4.67 20.36
CA GLU A 108 8.93 5.79 20.53
C GLU A 108 9.19 6.44 19.17
N THR A 109 9.05 7.73 19.09
CA THR A 109 9.28 8.48 17.85
C THR A 109 10.79 8.60 17.58
N LEU A 110 11.30 7.77 16.70
CA LEU A 110 12.72 7.81 16.31
C LEU A 110 12.96 8.51 14.96
N THR A 111 11.91 8.78 14.20
CA THR A 111 11.99 9.40 12.87
C THR A 111 11.02 10.55 12.74
N THR A 112 11.45 11.58 12.00
CA THR A 112 10.58 12.70 11.63
C THR A 112 10.37 12.70 10.12
N TYR A 113 9.12 12.59 9.68
CA TYR A 113 8.74 12.66 8.28
C TYR A 113 8.39 14.10 7.89
N ARG A 114 9.16 14.69 6.99
CA ARG A 114 8.89 16.02 6.47
C ARG A 114 7.79 15.96 5.42
N VAL A 115 6.67 16.61 5.68
CA VAL A 115 5.62 16.82 4.68
C VAL A 115 5.98 18.05 3.84
N TRP A 116 6.32 17.80 2.58
CA TRP A 116 6.68 18.84 1.62
C TRP A 116 5.75 18.75 0.40
N GLY A 117 5.25 19.90 -0.08
CA GLY A 117 4.32 19.97 -1.22
C GLY A 117 4.86 19.46 -2.57
N MET A 118 6.12 19.06 -2.64
CA MET A 118 6.82 18.52 -3.83
C MET A 118 7.27 17.08 -3.65
N SER A 119 6.66 16.32 -2.74
CA SER A 119 7.04 14.91 -2.54
C SER A 119 6.82 14.09 -3.83
N SER A 120 7.64 13.06 -4.06
CA SER A 120 7.47 12.12 -5.17
C SER A 120 6.05 11.55 -5.22
N PHE A 121 5.44 11.34 -4.06
CA PHE A 121 4.07 10.86 -3.94
C PHE A 121 3.03 11.82 -4.56
N GLN A 122 3.28 13.12 -4.57
CA GLN A 122 2.34 14.14 -5.08
C GLN A 122 2.56 14.51 -6.55
N ARG A 123 3.67 14.08 -7.15
CA ARG A 123 3.98 14.37 -8.56
C ARG A 123 3.13 13.51 -9.49
N PHE A 124 2.85 14.06 -10.66
CA PHE A 124 2.30 13.27 -11.76
C PHE A 124 3.37 12.33 -12.32
N HIS A 125 3.02 11.07 -12.47
CA HIS A 125 3.86 10.03 -13.07
C HIS A 125 3.12 9.42 -14.28
N ALA A 126 3.66 9.63 -15.46
CA ALA A 126 3.04 9.19 -16.72
C ALA A 126 2.99 7.65 -16.84
N ASP A 127 3.92 6.97 -16.22
CA ASP A 127 4.08 5.52 -16.18
C ASP A 127 3.35 4.82 -15.00
N LEU A 128 2.65 5.59 -14.15
CA LEU A 128 1.97 5.04 -12.98
C LEU A 128 1.07 3.83 -13.27
N PRO A 129 0.26 3.78 -14.34
CA PRO A 129 -0.55 2.59 -14.64
C PRO A 129 0.29 1.34 -14.88
N GLN A 130 1.42 1.49 -15.57
CA GLN A 130 2.33 0.39 -15.86
C GLN A 130 3.05 -0.09 -14.58
N GLN A 131 3.54 0.83 -13.76
CA GLN A 131 4.19 0.49 -12.49
C GLN A 131 3.23 -0.22 -11.54
N MET A 132 2.00 0.26 -11.41
CA MET A 132 0.99 -0.39 -10.57
C MET A 132 0.64 -1.79 -11.07
N GLU A 133 0.59 -2.02 -12.38
CA GLU A 133 0.39 -3.38 -12.91
C GLU A 133 1.57 -4.30 -12.55
N GLN A 134 2.81 -3.82 -12.66
CA GLN A 134 3.99 -4.59 -12.25
C GLN A 134 3.92 -4.97 -10.77
N VAL A 135 3.56 -4.03 -9.89
CA VAL A 135 3.39 -4.29 -8.45
C VAL A 135 2.29 -5.33 -8.21
N ASN A 136 1.15 -5.19 -8.88
CA ASN A 136 0.04 -6.14 -8.76
C ASN A 136 0.46 -7.55 -9.18
N GLN A 137 1.22 -7.68 -10.27
CA GLN A 137 1.72 -8.97 -10.74
C GLN A 137 2.75 -9.58 -9.78
N GLN A 138 3.57 -8.78 -9.13
CA GLN A 138 4.50 -9.27 -8.12
C GLN A 138 3.77 -9.81 -6.89
N PHE A 139 2.75 -9.11 -6.38
CA PHE A 139 1.93 -9.63 -5.28
C PHE A 139 1.15 -10.89 -5.69
N LEU A 140 0.62 -10.94 -6.91
CA LEU A 140 -0.03 -12.14 -7.43
C LEU A 140 0.93 -13.35 -7.46
N THR A 141 2.14 -13.12 -7.96
CA THR A 141 3.19 -14.15 -8.04
C THR A 141 3.63 -14.58 -6.65
N PHE A 142 3.86 -13.62 -5.75
CA PHE A 142 4.20 -13.89 -4.35
C PHE A 142 3.16 -14.79 -3.67
N GLY A 143 1.88 -14.44 -3.76
CA GLY A 143 0.81 -15.25 -3.17
C GLY A 143 0.75 -16.68 -3.71
N LYS A 144 1.05 -16.88 -5.01
CA LYS A 144 1.11 -18.20 -5.62
C LYS A 144 2.34 -19.00 -5.18
N VAL A 145 3.53 -18.38 -5.22
CA VAL A 145 4.81 -19.03 -4.88
C VAL A 145 4.83 -19.46 -3.41
N HIS A 146 4.31 -18.62 -2.53
CA HIS A 146 4.25 -18.91 -1.09
C HIS A 146 2.95 -19.62 -0.66
N HIS A 147 2.14 -20.10 -1.60
CA HIS A 147 0.90 -20.85 -1.33
C HIS A 147 -0.01 -20.17 -0.31
N LYS A 148 -0.16 -18.83 -0.42
CA LYS A 148 -0.94 -18.03 0.53
C LYS A 148 -2.42 -18.42 0.53
N GLY A 149 -3.02 -18.42 1.72
CA GLY A 149 -4.41 -18.78 1.94
C GLY A 149 -5.42 -17.68 1.60
N ASP A 150 -6.69 -17.94 1.87
CA ASP A 150 -7.83 -17.08 1.50
C ASP A 150 -7.73 -15.66 2.08
N PHE A 151 -7.15 -15.49 3.28
CA PHE A 151 -6.96 -14.15 3.88
C PHE A 151 -6.07 -13.26 3.01
N TYR A 152 -4.98 -13.81 2.48
CA TYR A 152 -4.09 -13.10 1.56
C TYR A 152 -4.82 -12.69 0.28
N TRP A 153 -5.54 -13.62 -0.35
CA TRP A 153 -6.27 -13.33 -1.58
C TRP A 153 -7.37 -12.30 -1.40
N ASN A 154 -8.01 -12.29 -0.24
CA ASN A 154 -8.98 -11.26 0.12
C ASN A 154 -8.33 -9.88 0.28
N ALA A 155 -7.18 -9.81 0.96
CA ALA A 155 -6.43 -8.57 1.11
C ALA A 155 -5.87 -8.10 -0.25
N TYR A 156 -5.40 -9.02 -1.10
CA TYR A 156 -4.96 -8.69 -2.45
C TYR A 156 -6.09 -8.09 -3.31
N GLU A 157 -7.31 -8.58 -3.19
CA GLU A 157 -8.46 -7.98 -3.87
C GLU A 157 -8.71 -6.53 -3.38
N VAL A 158 -8.56 -6.26 -2.09
CA VAL A 158 -8.63 -4.89 -1.54
C VAL A 158 -7.50 -4.03 -2.12
N TRP A 159 -6.28 -4.55 -2.18
CA TRP A 159 -5.16 -3.87 -2.82
C TRP A 159 -5.46 -3.47 -4.27
N LEU A 160 -6.04 -4.36 -5.07
CA LEU A 160 -6.41 -4.06 -6.45
C LEU A 160 -7.43 -2.92 -6.55
N MET A 161 -8.40 -2.85 -5.63
CA MET A 161 -9.35 -1.74 -5.59
C MET A 161 -8.67 -0.42 -5.17
N GLU A 162 -7.80 -0.46 -4.17
CA GLU A 162 -7.03 0.72 -3.78
C GLU A 162 -6.09 1.18 -4.91
N THR A 163 -5.53 0.24 -5.66
CA THR A 163 -4.76 0.52 -6.88
C THR A 163 -5.61 1.27 -7.91
N TYR A 164 -6.83 0.81 -8.16
CA TYR A 164 -7.74 1.51 -9.07
C TYR A 164 -8.04 2.94 -8.60
N ILE A 165 -8.34 3.14 -7.32
CA ILE A 165 -8.56 4.46 -6.74
C ILE A 165 -7.30 5.34 -6.85
N ARG A 166 -6.13 4.77 -6.60
CA ARG A 166 -4.84 5.46 -6.75
C ARG A 166 -4.63 5.94 -8.17
N LEU A 167 -4.94 5.10 -9.18
CA LEU A 167 -4.87 5.47 -10.59
C LEU A 167 -5.84 6.59 -10.92
N LEU A 168 -7.07 6.55 -10.39
CA LEU A 168 -8.01 7.66 -10.60
C LEU A 168 -7.46 8.97 -10.03
N LYS A 169 -7.02 8.97 -8.77
CA LYS A 169 -6.55 10.18 -8.08
C LYS A 169 -5.22 10.71 -8.62
N ARG A 170 -4.26 9.84 -8.86
CA ARG A 170 -2.86 10.22 -9.11
C ARG A 170 -2.47 10.18 -10.58
N TYR A 171 -3.31 9.66 -11.45
CA TYR A 171 -3.10 9.65 -12.88
C TYR A 171 -4.23 10.35 -13.62
N PHE A 172 -5.43 9.78 -13.69
CA PHE A 172 -6.51 10.30 -14.53
C PHE A 172 -6.99 11.70 -14.13
N TYR A 173 -7.18 11.96 -12.83
CA TYR A 173 -7.68 13.24 -12.30
C TYR A 173 -6.58 14.07 -11.64
N HIS A 174 -5.31 13.72 -11.86
CA HIS A 174 -4.21 14.52 -11.36
C HIS A 174 -4.17 15.90 -12.06
N PRO A 175 -4.01 17.02 -11.31
CA PRO A 175 -4.05 18.38 -11.89
C PRO A 175 -3.02 18.58 -13.00
N ASN A 176 -1.84 17.98 -12.87
CA ASN A 176 -0.73 18.10 -13.81
C ASN A 176 -0.73 17.00 -14.89
N ASN A 177 -1.83 16.26 -15.07
CA ASN A 177 -1.93 15.34 -16.19
C ASN A 177 -2.08 16.11 -17.50
N PRO A 178 -1.10 16.06 -18.43
CA PRO A 178 -1.12 16.86 -19.66
C PRO A 178 -2.10 16.35 -20.72
N GLN A 179 -2.71 15.18 -20.51
CA GLN A 179 -3.62 14.58 -21.49
C GLN A 179 -4.92 15.36 -21.59
N SER A 180 -5.43 15.46 -22.82
CA SER A 180 -6.77 15.96 -23.09
C SER A 180 -7.84 15.05 -22.47
N GLU A 181 -9.04 15.56 -22.25
CA GLU A 181 -10.15 14.75 -21.74
C GLU A 181 -10.52 13.57 -22.65
N ALA A 182 -10.34 13.73 -23.96
CA ALA A 182 -10.57 12.65 -24.91
C ALA A 182 -9.53 11.52 -24.75
N GLU A 183 -8.25 11.87 -24.54
CA GLU A 183 -7.19 10.92 -24.27
C GLU A 183 -7.37 10.23 -22.92
N LYS A 184 -7.66 10.98 -21.85
CA LYS A 184 -7.98 10.41 -20.55
C LYS A 184 -9.13 9.41 -20.62
N LYS A 185 -10.20 9.76 -21.36
CA LYS A 185 -11.36 8.86 -21.55
C LYS A 185 -10.96 7.58 -22.30
N ARG A 186 -10.13 7.68 -23.34
CA ARG A 186 -9.62 6.51 -24.08
C ARG A 186 -8.75 5.64 -23.19
N ALA A 187 -7.78 6.24 -22.49
CA ALA A 187 -6.88 5.53 -21.57
C ALA A 187 -7.65 4.87 -20.42
N TRP A 188 -8.64 5.56 -19.86
CA TRP A 188 -9.49 5.00 -18.82
C TRP A 188 -10.29 3.79 -19.31
N LYS A 189 -10.85 3.86 -20.52
CA LYS A 189 -11.57 2.72 -21.14
C LYS A 189 -10.65 1.54 -21.43
N ALA A 190 -9.36 1.80 -21.68
CA ALA A 190 -8.36 0.79 -21.93
C ALA A 190 -7.75 0.24 -20.62
N LEU A 191 -8.09 0.79 -19.44
CA LEU A 191 -7.43 0.48 -18.17
C LEU A 191 -7.43 -1.03 -17.84
N LEU A 192 -8.54 -1.73 -18.09
CA LEU A 192 -8.62 -3.18 -17.89
C LEU A 192 -7.73 -3.98 -18.86
N THR A 193 -7.24 -3.34 -19.91
CA THR A 193 -6.29 -3.95 -20.84
C THR A 193 -4.86 -3.62 -20.47
N THR A 194 -4.62 -2.39 -20.03
CA THR A 194 -3.30 -1.92 -19.59
C THR A 194 -2.94 -2.42 -18.19
N CYS A 195 -3.94 -2.69 -17.35
CA CYS A 195 -3.80 -3.25 -16.01
C CYS A 195 -4.65 -4.54 -15.89
N PRO A 196 -4.21 -5.67 -16.50
CA PRO A 196 -4.99 -6.91 -16.53
C PRO A 196 -5.30 -7.49 -15.16
N SER A 197 -4.47 -7.20 -14.14
CA SER A 197 -4.71 -7.62 -12.75
C SER A 197 -6.04 -7.12 -12.21
N LEU A 198 -6.53 -5.97 -12.64
CA LEU A 198 -7.83 -5.44 -12.23
C LEU A 198 -9.01 -6.32 -12.68
N LYS A 199 -8.82 -7.13 -13.74
CA LYS A 199 -9.83 -8.13 -14.16
C LYS A 199 -9.98 -9.29 -13.18
N GLN A 200 -9.00 -9.49 -12.31
CA GLN A 200 -9.00 -10.59 -11.35
C GLN A 200 -9.88 -10.31 -10.14
N LEU A 201 -10.38 -9.09 -9.99
CA LEU A 201 -11.34 -8.74 -8.94
C LEU A 201 -12.58 -9.63 -9.05
N ARG A 202 -12.82 -10.42 -8.00
CA ARG A 202 -13.93 -11.37 -7.93
C ARG A 202 -15.21 -10.70 -7.44
N ARG A 203 -16.35 -11.16 -7.92
CA ARG A 203 -17.66 -10.70 -7.40
C ARG A 203 -17.82 -10.93 -5.89
N ALA A 204 -17.14 -11.94 -5.34
CA ALA A 204 -17.17 -12.24 -3.90
C ALA A 204 -16.55 -11.12 -3.04
N SER A 205 -15.57 -10.38 -3.56
CA SER A 205 -14.97 -9.26 -2.85
C SER A 205 -15.93 -8.07 -2.66
N TRP A 206 -16.95 -7.95 -3.49
CA TRP A 206 -17.95 -6.90 -3.37
C TRP A 206 -18.68 -6.93 -2.03
N LYS A 207 -19.03 -8.13 -1.54
CA LYS A 207 -19.67 -8.30 -0.23
C LYS A 207 -18.74 -7.89 0.91
N LYS A 208 -17.46 -8.24 0.82
CA LYS A 208 -16.45 -7.93 1.84
C LYS A 208 -16.09 -6.44 1.86
N MET A 209 -15.99 -5.82 0.70
CA MET A 209 -15.72 -4.39 0.60
C MET A 209 -16.90 -3.54 1.08
N TYR A 210 -18.12 -3.98 0.87
CA TYR A 210 -19.30 -3.35 1.46
C TYR A 210 -19.25 -3.37 2.99
N GLN A 211 -18.74 -4.47 3.57
CA GLN A 211 -18.52 -4.60 5.01
C GLN A 211 -17.38 -3.71 5.53
N SER A 212 -16.44 -3.32 4.68
CA SER A 212 -15.29 -2.47 5.04
C SER A 212 -15.59 -0.96 5.05
N ARG A 213 -16.84 -0.56 4.94
CA ARG A 213 -17.30 0.85 4.85
C ARG A 213 -16.76 1.64 3.64
N LYS A 214 -16.14 1.00 2.67
CA LYS A 214 -15.61 1.64 1.46
C LYS A 214 -16.44 1.22 0.24
N SER A 215 -17.70 1.62 0.17
CA SER A 215 -18.59 1.27 -0.96
C SER A 215 -18.29 2.01 -2.26
N TYR A 216 -17.71 3.21 -2.20
CA TYR A 216 -17.41 4.01 -3.39
C TYR A 216 -16.38 3.39 -4.35
N PRO A 217 -15.33 2.65 -3.90
CA PRO A 217 -14.43 1.97 -4.83
C PRO A 217 -15.15 0.97 -5.72
N LEU A 218 -16.10 0.24 -5.16
CA LEU A 218 -16.93 -0.71 -5.91
C LEU A 218 -17.77 -0.04 -6.98
N LEU A 219 -18.42 1.07 -6.62
CA LEU A 219 -19.19 1.85 -7.58
C LEU A 219 -18.32 2.33 -8.73
N LEU A 220 -17.15 2.89 -8.43
CA LEU A 220 -16.21 3.38 -9.44
C LEU A 220 -15.71 2.26 -10.34
N PHE A 221 -15.42 1.10 -9.76
CA PHE A 221 -14.99 -0.06 -10.51
C PHE A 221 -16.11 -0.64 -11.39
N PHE A 222 -17.33 -0.71 -10.87
CA PHE A 222 -18.51 -1.07 -11.66
C PHE A 222 -18.70 -0.15 -12.85
N LEU A 223 -18.57 1.16 -12.65
CA LEU A 223 -18.66 2.15 -13.73
C LEU A 223 -17.57 1.97 -14.79
N LEU A 224 -16.37 1.49 -14.41
CA LEU A 224 -15.31 1.11 -15.35
C LEU A 224 -15.76 -0.08 -16.21
N TYR A 225 -16.33 -1.13 -15.61
CA TYR A 225 -16.85 -2.26 -16.37
C TYR A 225 -17.96 -1.86 -17.33
N CYS A 226 -18.88 -1.03 -16.88
CA CYS A 226 -19.95 -0.48 -17.71
C CYS A 226 -19.46 0.60 -18.68
N ARG A 227 -18.17 0.96 -18.65
CA ARG A 227 -17.55 2.01 -19.47
C ARG A 227 -18.21 3.39 -19.34
N CYS A 228 -18.78 3.67 -18.17
CA CYS A 228 -19.46 4.92 -17.85
C CYS A 228 -18.51 6.02 -17.37
N TYR A 229 -17.62 6.51 -18.26
CA TYR A 229 -16.57 7.49 -17.91
C TYR A 229 -17.14 8.77 -17.27
N ALA A 230 -18.20 9.35 -17.84
CA ALA A 230 -18.74 10.63 -17.36
C ALA A 230 -19.26 10.52 -15.91
N LEU A 231 -19.91 9.40 -15.56
CA LEU A 231 -20.39 9.17 -14.20
C LEU A 231 -19.23 8.87 -13.23
N ASN A 232 -18.24 8.08 -13.68
CA ASN A 232 -17.02 7.84 -12.90
C ASN A 232 -16.32 9.16 -12.56
N ARG A 233 -16.17 10.04 -13.53
CA ARG A 233 -15.59 11.36 -13.34
C ARG A 233 -16.38 12.17 -12.30
N ARG A 234 -17.69 12.26 -12.40
CA ARG A 234 -18.52 13.01 -11.43
C ARG A 234 -18.39 12.48 -10.01
N VAL A 235 -18.39 11.16 -9.85
CA VAL A 235 -18.19 10.54 -8.54
C VAL A 235 -16.82 10.89 -7.97
N MET A 236 -15.76 10.84 -8.80
CA MET A 236 -14.40 11.20 -8.37
C MET A 236 -14.27 12.70 -8.03
N GLU A 237 -14.83 13.59 -8.84
CA GLU A 237 -14.82 15.03 -8.56
C GLU A 237 -15.53 15.34 -7.24
N TRP A 238 -16.61 14.65 -6.93
CA TRP A 238 -17.29 14.77 -5.64
C TRP A 238 -16.41 14.28 -4.49
N LEU A 239 -15.80 13.10 -4.62
CA LEU A 239 -14.90 12.50 -3.60
C LEU A 239 -13.63 13.33 -3.34
N LEU A 240 -13.15 14.09 -4.32
CA LEU A 240 -11.96 14.91 -4.16
C LEU A 240 -12.25 16.28 -3.54
N ARG A 241 -13.53 16.69 -3.44
CA ARG A 241 -13.97 17.94 -2.79
C ARG A 241 -14.32 17.73 -1.32
N THR A 242 -14.62 16.51 -0.91
CA THR A 242 -14.86 16.10 0.49
C THR A 242 -13.58 15.66 1.16
#